data_22429fbcc26627a124223a9103b6429b
#
_entry.id   22429fbcc26627a124223a9103b6429b
#
_cell.length_a   1.000
_cell.length_b   1.000
_cell.length_c   1.000
_cell.angle_alpha   90.00
_cell.angle_beta   90.00
_cell.angle_gamma   90.00
#
_symmetry.space_group_name_H-M   'P 1'
#
loop_
_entity.id
_entity.type
_entity.pdbx_description
1 polymer ?
#
loop_
_entity_poly.entity_id
_entity_poly.type
_entity_poly.pdbx_seq_one_letter_code
_entity_poly.pdbx_strand_id
1 'polypeptide(L)'
;GVPYVSGGSSPSGFDCSGFTSYLFRQYGISVSRSSSSQAYGGVAVNGLANAQPGDIICFPGHVGLYVGGGQMIHANVPGGSVRLVGVNSIGMSVIAIRRYW
;
A
#
# COMPACT_ATOMS: atom_id res chain seq x y z
N GLY A 1 -0.63 13.87 4.71
CA GLY A 1 0.34 14.64 4.99
C GLY A 1 1.77 14.21 5.32
N VAL A 2 2.03 12.96 5.76
CA VAL A 2 3.41 12.54 6.01
C VAL A 2 4.20 12.51 4.70
N PRO A 3 5.41 13.11 4.64
CA PRO A 3 6.16 13.17 3.40
C PRO A 3 6.63 11.80 2.91
N TYR A 4 6.76 11.66 1.60
CA TYR A 4 7.40 10.50 0.99
C TYR A 4 8.92 10.60 1.21
N VAL A 5 9.51 9.52 1.72
CA VAL A 5 10.97 9.41 1.88
C VAL A 5 11.39 8.05 1.34
N SER A 6 12.27 8.03 0.37
CA SER A 6 12.81 6.79 -0.20
C SER A 6 13.50 5.97 0.89
N GLY A 7 13.11 4.69 1.04
CA GLY A 7 13.58 3.85 2.12
C GLY A 7 12.94 4.13 3.48
N GLY A 8 12.01 5.11 3.57
CA GLY A 8 11.38 5.50 4.83
C GLY A 8 10.32 4.51 5.29
N SER A 9 10.27 4.27 6.59
CA SER A 9 9.31 3.35 7.21
C SER A 9 8.86 3.83 8.60
N SER A 10 8.90 5.13 8.85
CA SER A 10 8.50 5.75 10.12
C SER A 10 7.67 7.01 9.85
N PRO A 11 6.95 7.56 10.85
CA PRO A 11 6.16 8.77 10.68
C PRO A 11 6.93 10.02 10.26
N SER A 12 8.25 10.01 10.30
CA SER A 12 9.08 11.10 9.75
C SER A 12 9.15 11.08 8.23
N GLY A 13 8.79 9.96 7.61
CA GLY A 13 8.70 9.81 6.16
C GLY A 13 8.55 8.36 5.77
N PHE A 14 7.74 8.09 4.74
CA PHE A 14 7.49 6.73 4.23
C PHE A 14 7.76 6.66 2.74
N ASP A 15 8.31 5.53 2.27
CA ASP A 15 8.04 5.10 0.89
C ASP A 15 6.76 4.23 0.89
N CYS A 16 6.31 3.77 -0.29
CA CYS A 16 5.01 3.10 -0.40
C CYS A 16 4.94 1.81 0.42
N SER A 17 5.95 0.95 0.33
CA SER A 17 5.99 -0.31 1.06
C SER A 17 6.37 -0.11 2.53
N GLY A 18 7.11 0.94 2.84
CA GLY A 18 7.41 1.35 4.22
C GLY A 18 6.15 1.78 4.96
N PHE A 19 5.26 2.49 4.28
CA PHE A 19 3.97 2.90 4.84
C PHE A 19 3.11 1.67 5.18
N THR A 20 2.92 0.74 4.25
CA THR A 20 2.11 -0.46 4.50
C THR A 20 2.73 -1.35 5.57
N SER A 21 4.04 -1.59 5.54
CA SER A 21 4.70 -2.42 6.55
C SER A 21 4.65 -1.79 7.93
N TYR A 22 4.78 -0.46 8.03
CA TYR A 22 4.65 0.25 9.30
C TYR A 22 3.24 0.07 9.89
N LEU A 23 2.20 0.27 9.09
CA LEU A 23 0.82 0.15 9.56
C LEU A 23 0.54 -1.27 10.09
N PHE A 24 0.91 -2.30 9.34
CA PHE A 24 0.65 -3.67 9.78
C PHE A 24 1.47 -4.05 11.00
N ARG A 25 2.69 -3.54 11.13
CA ARG A 25 3.53 -3.78 12.31
C ARG A 25 2.89 -3.24 13.59
N GLN A 26 2.11 -2.15 13.51
CA GLN A 26 1.38 -1.61 14.67
C GLN A 26 0.34 -2.61 15.21
N TYR A 27 -0.11 -3.55 14.37
CA TYR A 27 -1.08 -4.58 14.74
C TYR A 27 -0.42 -5.95 14.93
N GLY A 28 0.91 -6.01 14.97
CA GLY A 28 1.64 -7.27 15.14
C GLY A 28 1.67 -8.15 13.90
N ILE A 29 1.39 -7.61 12.73
CA ILE A 29 1.37 -8.34 11.46
C ILE A 29 2.67 -8.07 10.71
N SER A 30 3.38 -9.14 10.34
CA SER A 30 4.59 -9.04 9.53
C SER A 30 4.24 -8.96 8.05
N VAL A 31 4.74 -7.91 7.39
CA VAL A 31 4.58 -7.71 5.94
C VAL A 31 5.97 -7.47 5.37
N SER A 32 6.24 -8.07 4.20
CA SER A 32 7.51 -7.88 3.50
C SER A 32 7.80 -6.40 3.28
N ARG A 33 9.09 -6.01 3.39
CA ARG A 33 9.49 -4.59 3.35
C ARG A 33 9.37 -3.97 1.96
N SER A 34 9.55 -4.73 0.88
CA SER A 34 9.52 -4.21 -0.48
C SER A 34 8.15 -4.35 -1.13
N SER A 35 7.80 -3.43 -2.04
CA SER A 35 6.54 -3.48 -2.76
C SER A 35 6.41 -4.74 -3.61
N SER A 36 7.49 -5.18 -4.26
CA SER A 36 7.46 -6.38 -5.08
C SER A 36 7.22 -7.64 -4.25
N SER A 37 7.81 -7.73 -3.05
CA SER A 37 7.59 -8.86 -2.14
C SER A 37 6.20 -8.83 -1.53
N GLN A 38 5.64 -7.66 -1.24
CA GLN A 38 4.28 -7.51 -0.71
C GLN A 38 3.23 -8.05 -1.69
N ALA A 39 3.51 -8.02 -2.98
CA ALA A 39 2.60 -8.53 -4.01
C ALA A 39 2.47 -10.06 -4.01
N TYR A 40 3.33 -10.78 -3.29
CA TYR A 40 3.33 -12.25 -3.24
C TYR A 40 3.01 -12.82 -1.86
N GLY A 41 2.94 -11.99 -0.83
CA GLY A 41 2.65 -12.44 0.53
C GLY A 41 1.15 -12.44 0.82
N GLY A 42 0.80 -12.92 2.02
CA GLY A 42 -0.58 -12.96 2.44
C GLY A 42 -1.46 -13.85 1.58
N VAL A 43 -2.75 -13.52 1.50
CA VAL A 43 -3.75 -14.24 0.70
C VAL A 43 -4.17 -13.37 -0.48
N ALA A 44 -4.22 -13.97 -1.68
CA ALA A 44 -4.67 -13.27 -2.88
C ALA A 44 -6.16 -12.92 -2.78
N VAL A 45 -6.50 -11.69 -3.17
CA VAL A 45 -7.87 -11.22 -3.30
C VAL A 45 -8.19 -11.10 -4.78
N ASN A 46 -9.29 -11.71 -5.21
CA ASN A 46 -9.63 -11.81 -6.61
C ASN A 46 -10.43 -10.58 -7.06
N GLY A 47 -9.69 -9.55 -7.46
CA GLY A 47 -10.25 -8.32 -8.03
C GLY A 47 -10.64 -7.26 -7.02
N LEU A 48 -10.71 -6.02 -7.48
CA LEU A 48 -11.02 -4.87 -6.64
C LEU A 48 -12.42 -4.94 -6.03
N ALA A 49 -13.37 -5.57 -6.72
CA ALA A 49 -14.73 -5.75 -6.21
C ALA A 49 -14.77 -6.59 -4.92
N ASN A 50 -13.78 -7.45 -4.70
CA ASN A 50 -13.67 -8.28 -3.50
C ASN A 50 -12.73 -7.70 -2.46
N ALA A 51 -12.09 -6.57 -2.74
CA ALA A 51 -11.17 -5.94 -1.79
C ALA A 51 -11.94 -5.36 -0.61
N GLN A 52 -11.33 -5.45 0.57
CA GLN A 52 -11.87 -4.89 1.80
C GLN A 52 -10.87 -3.90 2.39
N PRO A 53 -11.34 -2.94 3.21
CA PRO A 53 -10.44 -2.03 3.92
C PRO A 53 -9.36 -2.81 4.68
N GLY A 54 -8.10 -2.42 4.49
CA GLY A 54 -6.96 -3.12 5.06
C GLY A 54 -6.24 -4.04 4.06
N ASP A 55 -6.80 -4.29 2.88
CA ASP A 55 -6.10 -5.02 1.84
C ASP A 55 -5.03 -4.14 1.19
N ILE A 56 -3.93 -4.76 0.74
CA ILE A 56 -2.87 -4.07 0.01
C ILE A 56 -3.14 -4.16 -1.47
N ILE A 57 -3.22 -3.00 -2.12
CA ILE A 57 -3.34 -2.89 -3.58
C ILE A 57 -1.93 -2.78 -4.14
N CYS A 58 -1.56 -3.69 -5.02
CA CYS A 58 -0.20 -3.78 -5.57
C CYS A 58 -0.17 -3.35 -7.03
N PHE A 59 0.81 -2.50 -7.35
CA PHE A 59 1.10 -1.99 -8.69
C PHE A 59 2.56 -2.31 -9.02
N PRO A 60 3.00 -2.20 -10.27
CA PRO A 60 4.41 -2.34 -10.58
C PRO A 60 5.26 -1.33 -9.77
N GLY A 61 6.08 -1.83 -8.84
CA GLY A 61 6.96 -1.02 -8.00
C GLY A 61 6.26 -0.11 -6.99
N HIS A 62 4.97 -0.36 -6.70
CA HIS A 62 4.19 0.51 -5.80
C HIS A 62 3.10 -0.27 -5.08
N VAL A 63 2.73 0.18 -3.90
CA VAL A 63 1.61 -0.39 -3.13
C VAL A 63 0.81 0.71 -2.44
N GLY A 64 -0.46 0.42 -2.14
CA GLY A 64 -1.32 1.27 -1.34
C GLY A 64 -2.20 0.44 -0.43
N LEU A 65 -2.78 1.07 0.59
CA LEU A 65 -3.71 0.43 1.52
C LEU A 65 -5.14 0.77 1.11
N TYR A 66 -5.93 -0.25 0.80
CA TYR A 66 -7.33 -0.05 0.43
C TYR A 66 -8.16 0.39 1.63
N VAL A 67 -9.02 1.38 1.43
CA VAL A 67 -9.89 1.90 2.49
C VAL A 67 -11.38 1.77 2.16
N GLY A 68 -11.70 1.14 1.03
CA GLY A 68 -13.08 0.98 0.57
C GLY A 68 -13.48 2.05 -0.44
N GLY A 69 -14.62 1.85 -1.09
CA GLY A 69 -15.17 2.82 -2.03
C GLY A 69 -14.31 3.12 -3.24
N GLY A 70 -13.41 2.21 -3.62
CA GLY A 70 -12.50 2.42 -4.74
C GLY A 70 -11.31 3.33 -4.39
N GLN A 71 -11.07 3.61 -3.12
CA GLN A 71 -10.02 4.52 -2.65
C GLN A 71 -8.94 3.79 -1.85
N MET A 72 -7.74 4.34 -1.86
CA MET A 72 -6.61 3.83 -1.08
C MET A 72 -5.82 4.98 -0.47
N ILE A 73 -5.08 4.66 0.60
CA ILE A 73 -4.06 5.55 1.15
C ILE A 73 -2.70 5.01 0.71
N HIS A 74 -1.85 5.86 0.18
CA HIS A 74 -0.51 5.47 -0.23
C HIS A 74 0.51 6.56 0.05
N ALA A 75 1.77 6.15 0.20
CA ALA A 75 2.90 7.07 0.19
C ALA A 75 3.22 7.36 -1.28
N ASN A 76 3.04 8.60 -1.69
CA ASN A 76 3.18 9.03 -3.07
C ASN A 76 4.65 8.98 -3.52
N VAL A 77 4.91 9.31 -4.78
CA VAL A 77 6.25 9.37 -5.38
C VAL A 77 7.14 10.41 -4.67
N PRO A 78 8.47 10.36 -4.86
CA PRO A 78 9.37 11.37 -4.29
C PRO A 78 8.89 12.80 -4.56
N GLY A 79 8.89 13.62 -3.52
CA GLY A 79 8.33 14.97 -3.56
C GLY A 79 6.86 15.05 -3.16
N GLY A 80 6.19 13.90 -2.99
CA GLY A 80 4.81 13.83 -2.54
C GLY A 80 4.68 13.51 -1.07
N SER A 81 3.54 12.97 -0.67
CA SER A 81 3.22 12.64 0.73
C SER A 81 2.24 11.47 0.79
N VAL A 82 1.97 10.98 2.00
CA VAL A 82 0.90 10.00 2.23
C VAL A 82 -0.44 10.68 1.96
N ARG A 83 -1.25 10.08 1.08
CA ARG A 83 -2.50 10.66 0.58
C ARG A 83 -3.59 9.62 0.39
N LEU A 84 -4.83 10.08 0.49
CA LEU A 84 -6.01 9.34 0.06
C LEU A 84 -6.28 9.65 -1.42
N VAL A 85 -6.35 8.61 -2.25
CA VAL A 85 -6.59 8.75 -3.70
C VAL A 85 -7.50 7.62 -4.18
N GLY A 86 -8.08 7.78 -5.36
CA GLY A 86 -8.76 6.67 -6.05
C GLY A 86 -7.74 5.65 -6.55
N VAL A 87 -8.04 4.36 -6.42
CA VAL A 87 -7.14 3.29 -6.86
C VAL A 87 -6.79 3.43 -8.34
N ASN A 88 -7.75 3.85 -9.16
CA ASN A 88 -7.57 3.99 -10.60
C ASN A 88 -7.07 5.37 -11.03
N SER A 89 -6.76 6.26 -10.09
CA SER A 89 -6.39 7.65 -10.40
C SER A 89 -4.90 7.88 -10.61
N ILE A 90 -4.05 6.90 -10.28
CA ILE A 90 -2.59 7.08 -10.32
C ILE A 90 -1.96 6.65 -11.64
N GLY A 91 -2.76 6.20 -12.62
CA GLY A 91 -2.27 5.85 -13.94
C GLY A 91 -1.46 4.56 -14.03
N MET A 92 -1.56 3.69 -13.01
CA MET A 92 -0.87 2.40 -12.97
C MET A 92 -1.90 1.26 -12.91
N SER A 93 -1.54 0.10 -13.46
CA SER A 93 -2.40 -1.08 -13.42
C SER A 93 -2.23 -1.85 -12.12
N VAL A 94 -3.34 -2.27 -11.52
CA VAL A 94 -3.32 -3.18 -10.37
C VAL A 94 -2.83 -4.56 -10.84
N ILE A 95 -1.76 -5.07 -10.23
CA ILE A 95 -1.20 -6.38 -10.57
C ILE A 95 -1.54 -7.46 -9.54
N ALA A 96 -1.87 -7.07 -8.32
CA ALA A 96 -2.28 -7.98 -7.26
C ALA A 96 -3.01 -7.22 -6.17
N ILE A 97 -3.86 -7.93 -5.43
CA ILE A 97 -4.45 -7.44 -4.18
C ILE A 97 -4.19 -8.53 -3.15
N ARG A 98 -3.59 -8.17 -2.03
CA ARG A 98 -3.18 -9.14 -1.01
C ARG A 98 -3.79 -8.79 0.33
N ARG A 99 -4.18 -9.83 1.05
CA ARG A 99 -4.73 -9.69 2.41
C ARG A 99 -3.79 -10.35 3.41
N TYR A 100 -3.29 -9.57 4.35
CA TYR A 100 -2.34 -10.02 5.36
C TYR A 100 -2.98 -10.22 6.74
N TRP A 101 -4.24 -9.85 6.88
CA TRP A 101 -4.98 -9.93 8.16
C TRP A 101 -6.01 -11.05 8.20
#